data_ed8f5e57479de2be386b4eed966da6d3
#
_entry.id   ed8f5e57479de2be386b4eed966da6d3
#
_cell.length_a   1.000
_cell.length_b   1.000
_cell.length_c   1.000
_cell.angle_alpha   90.00
_cell.angle_beta   90.00
_cell.angle_gamma   90.00
#
_symmetry.space_group_name_H-M   'P 1'
#
loop_
_entity.id
_entity.type
_entity.pdbx_description
1 polymer ?
#
loop_
_entity_poly.entity_id
_entity_poly.type
_entity_poly.pdbx_seq_one_letter_code
_entity_poly.pdbx_strand_id
1 'polypeptide(L)'
;MNENKDLKILEEIAIKQNNKINLSTILITLKCEVSEIPEILDYFGQEGIEVVNEDVEPDVEEGYNPDEIDKKVSPFDPSKIDIKMDKITIDSIIKRIKNDELEFDSSFQRKSGLWSKKQKSQLIESIFLKIPLPAFYFDASDDDKWQIIDGLQRIGTIKEYVVQQNFALTGLEFLKDLDGAKFDDLPRSLQRRIEETNLNAYLVNPSTPKNVKFNIFKRINTGGLVLEPQEIRNALYQGKATEFLVKMAKEEAFIKATDYSIKPDRMLDREFCLRYVAFTCLNLNEYNGVLDDFLNASMEYLEKRSDEELNEILNRFIEVMNDCSKIFGKFAFRRLNTEARRGPVNKSLFETWSLVIKSLESNEVDILFSRRKELMGKFTKLCDDYNFQNAIRAADKTSLKTRINGIRKIVKEVLDSIDD
;
A
#
# COMPACT_ATOMS: atom_id res chain seq x y z
N MET A 1 22.89 -6.72 -27.71
CA MET A 1 24.27 -6.87 -27.16
C MET A 1 24.34 -6.77 -25.62
N ASN A 2 23.26 -6.36 -24.94
CA ASN A 2 23.20 -6.37 -23.46
C ASN A 2 22.66 -7.67 -22.87
N GLU A 3 21.78 -8.38 -23.57
CA GLU A 3 21.12 -9.61 -23.09
C GLU A 3 22.09 -10.72 -22.65
N ASN A 4 23.18 -10.92 -23.38
CA ASN A 4 24.18 -11.94 -23.06
C ASN A 4 25.00 -11.63 -21.80
N LYS A 5 25.01 -10.37 -21.35
CA LYS A 5 25.71 -9.94 -20.13
C LYS A 5 24.80 -10.12 -18.90
N ASP A 6 23.52 -9.85 -19.08
CA ASP A 6 22.52 -9.95 -18.02
C ASP A 6 22.21 -11.42 -17.71
N LEU A 7 22.21 -12.31 -18.73
CA LEU A 7 22.09 -13.76 -18.54
C LEU A 7 23.26 -14.34 -17.73
N LYS A 8 24.50 -13.96 -18.03
CA LYS A 8 25.66 -14.39 -17.26
C LYS A 8 25.65 -13.94 -15.80
N ILE A 9 25.14 -12.74 -15.53
CA ILE A 9 24.94 -12.24 -14.16
C ILE A 9 23.94 -13.13 -13.42
N LEU A 10 22.85 -13.51 -14.08
CA LEU A 10 21.82 -14.37 -13.48
C LEU A 10 22.36 -15.80 -13.24
N GLU A 11 23.17 -16.33 -14.14
CA GLU A 11 23.88 -17.62 -13.94
C GLU A 11 24.82 -17.57 -12.72
N GLU A 12 25.62 -16.51 -12.58
CA GLU A 12 26.49 -16.33 -11.41
C GLU A 12 25.70 -16.21 -10.10
N ILE A 13 24.52 -15.58 -10.12
CA ILE A 13 23.61 -15.50 -8.99
C ILE A 13 23.07 -16.89 -8.67
N ALA A 14 22.63 -17.65 -9.67
CA ALA A 14 22.10 -18.99 -9.49
C ALA A 14 23.14 -19.96 -8.91
N ILE A 15 24.38 -19.93 -9.40
CA ILE A 15 25.49 -20.74 -8.89
C ILE A 15 25.74 -20.47 -7.40
N LYS A 16 25.69 -19.20 -6.98
CA LYS A 16 25.82 -18.81 -5.57
C LYS A 16 24.64 -19.26 -4.69
N GLN A 17 23.53 -19.62 -5.30
CA GLN A 17 22.29 -20.08 -4.66
C GLN A 17 22.00 -21.56 -4.88
N ASN A 18 23.05 -22.38 -4.98
CA ASN A 18 22.94 -23.83 -5.19
C ASN A 18 22.19 -24.21 -6.50
N ASN A 19 22.47 -23.54 -7.59
CA ASN A 19 21.82 -23.68 -8.89
C ASN A 19 20.31 -23.42 -8.87
N LYS A 20 19.86 -22.52 -8.01
CA LYS A 20 18.47 -22.06 -7.97
C LYS A 20 18.41 -20.56 -8.23
N ILE A 21 17.41 -20.11 -8.97
CA ILE A 21 17.16 -18.69 -9.21
C ILE A 21 15.68 -18.39 -9.16
N ASN A 22 15.30 -17.28 -8.56
CA ASN A 22 13.89 -16.91 -8.47
C ASN A 22 13.41 -16.27 -9.77
N LEU A 23 12.23 -16.67 -10.24
CA LEU A 23 11.61 -16.16 -11.46
C LEU A 23 11.48 -14.62 -11.42
N SER A 24 11.14 -14.05 -10.27
CA SER A 24 11.04 -12.58 -10.11
C SER A 24 12.39 -11.88 -10.34
N THR A 25 13.50 -12.48 -9.92
CA THR A 25 14.85 -11.95 -10.14
C THR A 25 15.19 -11.93 -11.63
N ILE A 26 14.80 -12.99 -12.34
CA ILE A 26 15.01 -13.11 -13.80
C ILE A 26 14.22 -12.01 -14.53
N LEU A 27 12.93 -11.89 -14.24
CA LEU A 27 12.03 -10.92 -14.89
C LEU A 27 12.48 -9.46 -14.68
N ILE A 28 12.94 -9.13 -13.48
CA ILE A 28 13.44 -7.78 -13.15
C ILE A 28 14.75 -7.48 -13.87
N THR A 29 15.66 -8.47 -13.95
CA THR A 29 17.00 -8.26 -14.52
C THR A 29 16.96 -8.17 -16.05
N LEU A 30 16.20 -9.07 -16.69
CA LEU A 30 16.08 -9.12 -18.15
C LEU A 30 15.07 -8.12 -18.70
N LYS A 31 14.19 -7.55 -17.84
CA LYS A 31 13.09 -6.66 -18.25
C LYS A 31 12.18 -7.26 -19.32
N CYS A 32 12.02 -8.57 -19.29
CA CYS A 32 11.27 -9.33 -20.28
C CYS A 32 9.77 -9.28 -20.05
N GLU A 33 8.99 -9.46 -21.11
CA GLU A 33 7.54 -9.57 -21.05
C GLU A 33 7.09 -10.99 -20.67
N VAL A 34 5.85 -11.12 -20.17
CA VAL A 34 5.27 -12.39 -19.73
C VAL A 34 5.24 -13.45 -20.84
N SER A 35 5.21 -13.04 -22.11
CA SER A 35 5.25 -13.88 -23.29
C SER A 35 6.58 -14.59 -23.50
N GLU A 36 7.67 -14.08 -22.93
CA GLU A 36 9.05 -14.60 -23.09
C GLU A 36 9.41 -15.60 -21.98
N ILE A 37 8.56 -15.73 -20.95
CA ILE A 37 8.81 -16.63 -19.81
C ILE A 37 9.09 -18.09 -20.22
N PRO A 38 8.36 -18.72 -21.16
CA PRO A 38 8.63 -20.11 -21.53
C PRO A 38 10.04 -20.32 -22.10
N GLU A 39 10.53 -19.43 -22.94
CA GLU A 39 11.88 -19.51 -23.54
C GLU A 39 12.98 -19.33 -22.49
N ILE A 40 12.71 -18.45 -21.51
CA ILE A 40 13.63 -18.19 -20.38
C ILE A 40 13.71 -19.39 -19.45
N LEU A 41 12.58 -20.03 -19.13
CA LEU A 41 12.54 -21.25 -18.32
C LEU A 41 13.29 -22.40 -19.00
N ASP A 42 13.11 -22.55 -20.30
CA ASP A 42 13.82 -23.57 -21.10
C ASP A 42 15.33 -23.30 -21.10
N TYR A 43 15.78 -22.07 -21.23
CA TYR A 43 17.18 -21.68 -21.17
C TYR A 43 17.84 -22.09 -19.85
N PHE A 44 17.27 -21.65 -18.71
CA PHE A 44 17.83 -21.97 -17.40
C PHE A 44 17.73 -23.46 -17.07
N GLY A 45 16.70 -24.15 -17.57
CA GLY A 45 16.58 -25.61 -17.46
C GLY A 45 17.69 -26.35 -18.21
N GLN A 46 18.12 -25.88 -19.38
CA GLN A 46 19.24 -26.46 -20.15
C GLN A 46 20.58 -26.26 -19.46
N GLU A 47 20.75 -25.12 -18.76
CA GLU A 47 21.96 -24.83 -17.98
C GLU A 47 21.96 -25.50 -16.59
N GLY A 48 20.95 -26.34 -16.29
CA GLY A 48 20.85 -27.06 -15.01
C GLY A 48 20.53 -26.19 -13.82
N ILE A 49 19.92 -25.01 -14.06
CA ILE A 49 19.50 -24.05 -13.05
C ILE A 49 18.01 -24.24 -12.82
N GLU A 50 17.63 -24.54 -11.58
CA GLU A 50 16.23 -24.64 -11.16
C GLU A 50 15.64 -23.25 -10.99
N VAL A 51 14.67 -22.88 -11.84
CA VAL A 51 13.90 -21.67 -11.65
C VAL A 51 12.81 -21.95 -10.62
N VAL A 52 12.98 -21.40 -9.44
CA VAL A 52 12.02 -21.53 -8.34
C VAL A 52 11.06 -20.35 -8.34
N ASN A 53 9.81 -20.69 -8.23
CA ASN A 53 8.76 -19.73 -7.93
C ASN A 53 8.49 -19.82 -6.42
N GLU A 54 9.58 -19.72 -5.63
CA GLU A 54 9.39 -19.60 -4.19
C GLU A 54 8.66 -18.29 -3.97
N ASP A 55 7.57 -18.36 -3.23
CA ASP A 55 6.96 -17.20 -2.63
C ASP A 55 8.11 -16.50 -1.90
N VAL A 56 8.55 -15.36 -2.45
CA VAL A 56 9.56 -14.53 -1.81
C VAL A 56 8.97 -14.26 -0.44
N GLU A 57 9.64 -14.70 0.63
CA GLU A 57 9.25 -14.31 1.97
C GLU A 57 8.98 -12.80 1.90
N PRO A 58 7.80 -12.34 2.26
CA PRO A 58 7.44 -10.95 2.04
C PRO A 58 8.49 -10.07 2.69
N ASP A 59 9.05 -9.10 1.96
CA ASP A 59 10.04 -8.16 2.50
C ASP A 59 9.52 -7.41 3.74
N VAL A 60 8.19 -7.47 3.95
CA VAL A 60 7.47 -6.87 5.07
C VAL A 60 6.51 -7.89 5.69
N GLU A 61 6.62 -8.08 7.01
CA GLU A 61 5.67 -8.85 7.81
C GLU A 61 4.58 -7.90 8.33
N GLU A 62 3.29 -8.24 8.15
CA GLU A 62 2.16 -7.42 8.60
C GLU A 62 2.24 -7.09 10.09
N GLY A 63 2.78 -7.97 10.91
CA GLY A 63 2.87 -7.79 12.35
C GLY A 63 1.54 -8.02 13.07
N TYR A 64 0.42 -8.01 12.35
CA TYR A 64 -0.92 -8.23 12.90
C TYR A 64 -1.61 -9.35 12.15
N ASN A 65 -2.54 -10.05 12.85
CA ASN A 65 -3.48 -10.91 12.17
C ASN A 65 -4.58 -10.03 11.55
N PRO A 66 -4.73 -9.99 10.21
CA PRO A 66 -5.76 -9.18 9.55
C PRO A 66 -7.17 -9.50 10.06
N ASP A 67 -7.46 -10.77 10.37
CA ASP A 67 -8.77 -11.23 10.87
C ASP A 67 -9.09 -10.70 12.28
N GLU A 68 -8.09 -10.28 13.06
CA GLU A 68 -8.29 -9.69 14.39
C GLU A 68 -8.52 -8.18 14.33
N ILE A 69 -7.97 -7.50 13.32
CA ILE A 69 -8.18 -6.07 13.10
C ILE A 69 -9.63 -5.79 12.74
N ASP A 70 -10.26 -6.65 11.94
CA ASP A 70 -11.65 -6.47 11.50
C ASP A 70 -12.71 -6.69 12.61
N LYS A 71 -12.34 -7.31 13.74
CA LYS A 71 -13.27 -7.57 14.86
C LYS A 71 -13.56 -6.35 15.75
N LYS A 72 -12.74 -5.29 15.67
CA LYS A 72 -12.88 -4.06 16.47
C LYS A 72 -13.06 -2.86 15.58
N VAL A 73 -14.23 -2.71 14.98
CA VAL A 73 -14.64 -1.45 14.35
C VAL A 73 -15.15 -0.54 15.47
N SER A 74 -14.59 0.67 15.59
CA SER A 74 -15.17 1.67 16.51
C SER A 74 -16.64 1.91 16.13
N PRO A 75 -17.56 1.87 17.11
CA PRO A 75 -18.96 2.19 16.85
C PRO A 75 -19.01 3.59 16.24
N PHE A 76 -19.58 3.72 15.07
CA PHE A 76 -19.91 5.02 14.48
C PHE A 76 -21.41 5.22 14.54
N ASP A 77 -21.82 6.47 14.59
CA ASP A 77 -23.23 6.85 14.59
C ASP A 77 -23.81 6.67 13.18
N PRO A 78 -24.71 5.69 12.96
CA PRO A 78 -25.30 5.44 11.64
C PRO A 78 -26.07 6.64 11.08
N SER A 79 -26.53 7.57 11.97
CA SER A 79 -27.23 8.77 11.55
C SER A 79 -26.32 9.78 10.81
N LYS A 80 -25.01 9.62 10.92
CA LYS A 80 -24.01 10.42 10.20
C LYS A 80 -23.65 9.88 8.82
N ILE A 81 -24.24 8.75 8.42
CA ILE A 81 -24.07 8.22 7.07
C ILE A 81 -25.03 8.96 6.14
N ASP A 82 -24.48 9.72 5.22
CA ASP A 82 -25.24 10.40 4.18
C ASP A 82 -24.79 9.90 2.82
N ILE A 83 -25.44 8.83 2.37
CA ILE A 83 -25.21 8.21 1.05
C ILE A 83 -26.50 8.24 0.27
N LYS A 84 -26.46 8.94 -0.85
CA LYS A 84 -27.61 9.01 -1.78
C LYS A 84 -27.39 8.03 -2.93
N MET A 85 -28.39 7.20 -3.20
CA MET A 85 -28.43 6.43 -4.44
C MET A 85 -29.02 7.31 -5.56
N ASP A 86 -28.30 7.36 -6.68
CA ASP A 86 -28.74 8.10 -7.87
C ASP A 86 -28.56 7.25 -9.14
N LYS A 87 -29.31 7.58 -10.18
CA LYS A 87 -29.15 7.00 -11.51
C LYS A 87 -28.51 8.04 -12.42
N ILE A 88 -27.28 7.77 -12.81
CA ILE A 88 -26.47 8.69 -13.61
C ILE A 88 -26.23 8.07 -14.98
N THR A 89 -26.47 8.80 -16.06
CA THR A 89 -26.18 8.31 -17.40
C THR A 89 -24.67 8.28 -17.66
N ILE A 90 -24.22 7.39 -18.54
CA ILE A 90 -22.82 7.39 -19.00
C ILE A 90 -22.48 8.73 -19.67
N ASP A 91 -23.42 9.39 -20.37
CA ASP A 91 -23.21 10.73 -20.93
C ASP A 91 -22.86 11.77 -19.85
N SER A 92 -23.54 11.73 -18.69
CA SER A 92 -23.16 12.59 -17.54
C SER A 92 -21.74 12.32 -17.06
N ILE A 93 -21.33 11.05 -16.98
CA ILE A 93 -19.96 10.68 -16.60
C ILE A 93 -18.95 11.17 -17.66
N ILE A 94 -19.25 11.01 -18.95
CA ILE A 94 -18.42 11.50 -20.05
C ILE A 94 -18.23 13.02 -19.95
N LYS A 95 -19.28 13.77 -19.65
CA LYS A 95 -19.21 15.23 -19.47
C LYS A 95 -18.30 15.60 -18.31
N ARG A 96 -18.47 14.93 -17.15
CA ARG A 96 -17.57 15.13 -15.98
C ARG A 96 -16.12 14.80 -16.31
N ILE A 97 -15.87 13.72 -17.08
CA ILE A 97 -14.51 13.38 -17.53
C ILE A 97 -13.91 14.47 -18.42
N LYS A 98 -14.71 14.98 -19.38
CA LYS A 98 -14.24 16.03 -20.32
C LYS A 98 -13.96 17.38 -19.63
N ASN A 99 -14.65 17.67 -18.54
CA ASN A 99 -14.52 18.90 -17.76
C ASN A 99 -13.51 18.77 -16.59
N ASP A 100 -12.84 17.60 -16.46
CA ASP A 100 -11.95 17.29 -15.33
C ASP A 100 -12.64 17.34 -13.94
N GLU A 101 -13.94 17.05 -13.91
CA GLU A 101 -14.78 16.99 -12.72
C GLU A 101 -14.78 15.59 -12.05
N LEU A 102 -14.02 14.62 -12.58
CA LEU A 102 -13.80 13.31 -12.00
C LEU A 102 -12.32 13.11 -11.70
N GLU A 103 -12.02 12.82 -10.46
CA GLU A 103 -10.66 12.57 -10.04
C GLU A 103 -10.25 11.13 -10.33
N PHE A 104 -9.28 11.01 -11.23
CA PHE A 104 -8.52 9.81 -11.48
C PHE A 104 -7.20 9.95 -10.72
N ASP A 105 -7.12 9.52 -9.47
CA ASP A 105 -5.88 9.62 -8.68
C ASP A 105 -4.68 9.09 -9.48
N SER A 106 -3.60 9.86 -9.51
CA SER A 106 -2.37 9.54 -10.25
C SER A 106 -1.71 8.23 -9.78
N SER A 107 -1.92 7.85 -8.53
CA SER A 107 -1.51 6.54 -7.99
C SER A 107 -2.34 5.40 -8.58
N PHE A 108 -3.60 5.67 -8.95
CA PHE A 108 -4.48 4.74 -9.66
C PHE A 108 -4.24 4.72 -11.18
N GLN A 109 -3.67 5.77 -11.77
CA GLN A 109 -3.36 5.76 -13.21
C GLN A 109 -2.35 4.68 -13.57
N ARG A 110 -1.41 4.35 -12.66
CA ARG A 110 -0.53 3.18 -12.83
C ARG A 110 -1.29 1.84 -12.80
N LYS A 111 -2.52 1.85 -12.29
CA LYS A 111 -3.40 0.67 -12.18
C LYS A 111 -4.59 0.70 -13.14
N SER A 112 -4.85 1.81 -13.85
CA SER A 112 -5.90 1.85 -14.89
C SER A 112 -5.63 0.90 -16.05
N GLY A 113 -4.37 0.47 -16.22
CA GLY A 113 -3.93 -0.52 -17.21
C GLY A 113 -4.08 -1.99 -16.81
N LEU A 114 -4.70 -2.31 -15.65
CA LEU A 114 -4.80 -3.70 -15.15
C LEU A 114 -5.77 -4.55 -15.96
N TRP A 115 -6.84 -3.94 -16.51
CA TRP A 115 -7.75 -4.67 -17.38
C TRP A 115 -7.14 -4.81 -18.77
N SER A 116 -7.07 -6.05 -19.25
CA SER A 116 -6.71 -6.33 -20.62
C SER A 116 -7.71 -5.68 -21.61
N LYS A 117 -7.29 -5.46 -22.85
CA LYS A 117 -8.18 -4.94 -23.89
C LYS A 117 -9.45 -5.81 -24.03
N LYS A 118 -9.33 -7.13 -23.86
CA LYS A 118 -10.46 -8.05 -23.86
C LYS A 118 -11.47 -7.75 -22.75
N GLN A 119 -11.00 -7.60 -21.50
CA GLN A 119 -11.88 -7.28 -20.37
C GLN A 119 -12.57 -5.92 -20.53
N LYS A 120 -11.85 -4.91 -21.04
CA LYS A 120 -12.43 -3.60 -21.39
C LYS A 120 -13.50 -3.74 -22.47
N SER A 121 -13.25 -4.53 -23.50
CA SER A 121 -14.22 -4.78 -24.58
C SER A 121 -15.45 -5.52 -24.09
N GLN A 122 -15.31 -6.49 -23.19
CA GLN A 122 -16.41 -7.21 -22.57
C GLN A 122 -17.31 -6.30 -21.70
N LEU A 123 -16.73 -5.27 -21.05
CA LEU A 123 -17.53 -4.26 -20.36
C LEU A 123 -18.42 -3.48 -21.37
N ILE A 124 -17.85 -3.03 -22.49
CA ILE A 124 -18.60 -2.31 -23.52
C ILE A 124 -19.67 -3.23 -24.14
N GLU A 125 -19.35 -4.50 -24.38
CA GLU A 125 -20.31 -5.50 -24.84
C GLU A 125 -21.46 -5.68 -23.86
N SER A 126 -21.17 -5.73 -22.54
CA SER A 126 -22.21 -5.81 -21.51
C SER A 126 -23.17 -4.63 -21.56
N ILE A 127 -22.68 -3.42 -21.86
CA ILE A 127 -23.53 -2.23 -22.06
C ILE A 127 -24.42 -2.41 -23.30
N PHE A 128 -23.87 -2.91 -24.40
CA PHE A 128 -24.67 -3.19 -25.61
C PHE A 128 -25.78 -4.23 -25.36
N LEU A 129 -25.48 -5.24 -24.58
CA LEU A 129 -26.40 -6.32 -24.22
C LEU A 129 -27.38 -5.91 -23.11
N LYS A 130 -27.25 -4.67 -22.56
CA LYS A 130 -28.03 -4.16 -21.42
C LYS A 130 -27.88 -5.00 -20.15
N ILE A 131 -26.74 -5.65 -19.98
CA ILE A 131 -26.43 -6.39 -18.76
C ILE A 131 -26.20 -5.35 -17.64
N PRO A 132 -26.87 -5.46 -16.48
CA PRO A 132 -26.68 -4.54 -15.38
C PRO A 132 -25.22 -4.54 -14.91
N LEU A 133 -24.64 -3.34 -14.84
CA LEU A 133 -23.30 -3.18 -14.27
C LEU A 133 -23.39 -3.10 -12.74
N PRO A 134 -22.37 -3.61 -12.01
CA PRO A 134 -22.25 -3.39 -10.58
C PRO A 134 -22.30 -1.90 -10.26
N ALA A 135 -22.82 -1.54 -9.10
CA ALA A 135 -22.95 -0.16 -8.66
C ALA A 135 -21.60 0.56 -8.65
N PHE A 136 -21.65 1.88 -8.81
CA PHE A 136 -20.52 2.77 -8.74
C PHE A 136 -20.60 3.57 -7.44
N TYR A 137 -19.45 3.90 -6.86
CA TYR A 137 -19.39 4.70 -5.65
C TYR A 137 -18.49 5.90 -5.86
N PHE A 138 -18.98 7.07 -5.50
CA PHE A 138 -18.28 8.34 -5.61
C PHE A 138 -18.29 9.08 -4.28
N ASP A 139 -17.18 9.69 -3.91
CA ASP A 139 -17.19 10.77 -2.92
C ASP A 139 -17.56 12.06 -3.65
N ALA A 140 -18.75 12.56 -3.36
CA ALA A 140 -19.30 13.79 -3.89
C ALA A 140 -19.22 14.93 -2.87
N SER A 141 -18.19 14.93 -2.01
CA SER A 141 -17.99 15.97 -1.01
C SER A 141 -17.62 17.31 -1.61
N ASP A 142 -17.03 17.30 -2.78
CA ASP A 142 -16.76 18.45 -3.62
C ASP A 142 -17.67 18.33 -4.86
N ASP A 143 -18.60 19.26 -5.01
CA ASP A 143 -19.54 19.29 -6.15
C ASP A 143 -18.80 19.48 -7.48
N ASP A 144 -17.68 20.20 -7.45
CA ASP A 144 -16.88 20.50 -8.63
C ASP A 144 -16.01 19.31 -9.05
N LYS A 145 -15.64 18.43 -8.10
CA LYS A 145 -14.73 17.32 -8.38
C LYS A 145 -15.04 16.08 -7.57
N TRP A 146 -15.69 15.12 -8.20
CA TRP A 146 -16.02 13.84 -7.58
C TRP A 146 -14.83 12.87 -7.61
N GLN A 147 -14.62 12.16 -6.52
CA GLN A 147 -13.62 11.11 -6.43
C GLN A 147 -14.25 9.73 -6.64
N ILE A 148 -13.63 8.91 -7.48
CA ILE A 148 -14.08 7.54 -7.74
C ILE A 148 -13.61 6.64 -6.60
N ILE A 149 -14.55 6.04 -5.84
CA ILE A 149 -14.29 5.10 -4.75
C ILE A 149 -14.29 3.66 -5.27
N ASP A 150 -15.33 3.28 -6.01
CA ASP A 150 -15.40 1.99 -6.69
C ASP A 150 -15.92 2.17 -8.11
N GLY A 151 -15.43 1.34 -9.01
CA GLY A 151 -15.73 1.38 -10.44
C GLY A 151 -14.65 2.05 -11.28
N LEU A 152 -13.46 2.32 -10.73
CA LEU A 152 -12.37 3.01 -11.43
C LEU A 152 -12.01 2.35 -12.77
N GLN A 153 -11.85 1.01 -12.81
CA GLN A 153 -11.55 0.28 -14.06
C GLN A 153 -12.66 0.42 -15.09
N ARG A 154 -13.90 0.42 -14.63
CA ARG A 154 -15.10 0.59 -15.47
C ARG A 154 -15.19 2.01 -16.02
N ILE A 155 -15.02 3.03 -15.18
CA ILE A 155 -14.99 4.44 -15.59
C ILE A 155 -13.78 4.71 -16.49
N GLY A 156 -12.61 4.16 -16.15
CA GLY A 156 -11.41 4.23 -16.99
C GLY A 156 -11.63 3.63 -18.38
N THR A 157 -12.33 2.50 -18.47
CA THR A 157 -12.68 1.89 -19.76
C THR A 157 -13.58 2.79 -20.58
N ILE A 158 -14.60 3.42 -19.96
CA ILE A 158 -15.48 4.39 -20.64
C ILE A 158 -14.66 5.59 -21.13
N LYS A 159 -13.76 6.12 -20.30
CA LYS A 159 -12.84 7.22 -20.68
C LYS A 159 -11.98 6.83 -21.88
N GLU A 160 -11.32 5.67 -21.81
CA GLU A 160 -10.43 5.22 -22.89
C GLU A 160 -11.16 4.92 -24.20
N TYR A 161 -12.33 4.30 -24.13
CA TYR A 161 -13.08 3.91 -25.33
C TYR A 161 -13.84 5.07 -25.95
N VAL A 162 -14.59 5.84 -25.14
CA VAL A 162 -15.51 6.88 -25.65
C VAL A 162 -14.82 8.23 -25.80
N VAL A 163 -13.98 8.63 -24.81
CA VAL A 163 -13.41 9.99 -24.82
C VAL A 163 -12.06 10.02 -25.53
N GLN A 164 -11.17 9.06 -25.22
CA GLN A 164 -9.81 9.04 -25.76
C GLN A 164 -9.67 8.18 -27.01
N GLN A 165 -10.57 7.21 -27.22
CA GLN A 165 -10.57 6.26 -28.34
C GLN A 165 -9.22 5.50 -28.49
N ASN A 166 -8.63 5.14 -27.36
CA ASN A 166 -7.29 4.55 -27.29
C ASN A 166 -7.26 3.06 -27.68
N PHE A 167 -8.41 2.40 -27.77
CA PHE A 167 -8.47 1.01 -28.22
C PHE A 167 -9.71 0.74 -29.07
N ALA A 168 -9.63 -0.31 -29.88
CA ALA A 168 -10.73 -0.90 -30.61
C ALA A 168 -11.23 -2.15 -29.85
N LEU A 169 -12.50 -2.47 -29.98
CA LEU A 169 -13.11 -3.66 -29.37
C LEU A 169 -12.39 -4.93 -29.86
N THR A 170 -12.18 -5.87 -28.95
CA THR A 170 -11.51 -7.12 -29.28
C THR A 170 -11.95 -8.27 -28.39
N GLY A 171 -12.10 -9.45 -28.96
CA GLY A 171 -12.43 -10.67 -28.24
C GLY A 171 -13.84 -10.64 -27.64
N LEU A 172 -14.79 -10.04 -28.35
CA LEU A 172 -16.20 -10.04 -28.00
C LEU A 172 -16.78 -11.44 -28.04
N GLU A 173 -17.69 -11.75 -27.13
CA GLU A 173 -18.29 -13.09 -27.03
C GLU A 173 -19.54 -13.24 -27.90
N PHE A 174 -20.39 -12.23 -27.91
CA PHE A 174 -21.69 -12.23 -28.58
C PHE A 174 -21.71 -11.33 -29.81
N LEU A 175 -21.12 -10.15 -29.75
CA LEU A 175 -21.20 -9.13 -30.82
C LEU A 175 -19.92 -9.10 -31.66
N LYS A 176 -19.50 -10.26 -32.16
CA LYS A 176 -18.23 -10.45 -32.88
C LYS A 176 -18.09 -9.54 -34.11
N ASP A 177 -19.17 -9.13 -34.72
CA ASP A 177 -19.18 -8.22 -35.88
C ASP A 177 -18.68 -6.79 -35.50
N LEU A 178 -18.59 -6.48 -34.21
CA LEU A 178 -18.07 -5.21 -33.71
C LEU A 178 -16.57 -5.31 -33.29
N ASP A 179 -15.95 -6.46 -33.44
CA ASP A 179 -14.49 -6.59 -33.21
C ASP A 179 -13.73 -5.66 -34.18
N GLY A 180 -12.79 -4.89 -33.66
CA GLY A 180 -12.04 -3.89 -34.40
C GLY A 180 -12.68 -2.50 -34.43
N ALA A 181 -13.93 -2.34 -33.99
CA ALA A 181 -14.60 -1.04 -34.01
C ALA A 181 -14.13 -0.14 -32.85
N LYS A 182 -13.83 1.12 -33.16
CA LYS A 182 -13.72 2.22 -32.20
C LYS A 182 -15.08 2.87 -31.97
N PHE A 183 -15.18 3.75 -30.99
CA PHE A 183 -16.47 4.38 -30.65
C PHE A 183 -17.09 5.14 -31.85
N ASP A 184 -16.30 5.90 -32.60
CA ASP A 184 -16.81 6.68 -33.73
C ASP A 184 -17.18 5.79 -34.95
N ASP A 185 -16.63 4.57 -35.04
CA ASP A 185 -16.97 3.60 -36.09
C ASP A 185 -18.36 2.95 -35.86
N LEU A 186 -18.88 3.07 -34.64
CA LEU A 186 -20.15 2.45 -34.29
C LEU A 186 -21.34 3.19 -34.93
N PRO A 187 -22.39 2.45 -35.33
CA PRO A 187 -23.66 3.07 -35.70
C PRO A 187 -24.19 3.99 -34.59
N ARG A 188 -24.77 5.13 -34.92
CA ARG A 188 -25.28 6.10 -33.93
C ARG A 188 -26.23 5.48 -32.89
N SER A 189 -26.97 4.44 -33.26
CA SER A 189 -27.83 3.71 -32.32
C SER A 189 -27.06 3.02 -31.20
N LEU A 190 -25.85 2.49 -31.47
CA LEU A 190 -24.98 1.88 -30.47
C LEU A 190 -24.24 2.92 -29.64
N GLN A 191 -23.79 4.01 -30.26
CA GLN A 191 -23.21 5.14 -29.52
C GLN A 191 -24.19 5.67 -28.47
N ARG A 192 -25.48 5.96 -28.91
CA ARG A 192 -26.55 6.40 -28.00
C ARG A 192 -26.82 5.37 -26.90
N ARG A 193 -26.77 4.08 -27.23
CA ARG A 193 -26.97 3.04 -26.21
C ARG A 193 -25.94 3.11 -25.09
N ILE A 194 -24.67 3.42 -25.40
CA ILE A 194 -23.66 3.69 -24.38
C ILE A 194 -24.02 4.96 -23.63
N GLU A 195 -24.25 6.07 -24.33
CA GLU A 195 -24.51 7.40 -23.75
C GLU A 195 -25.71 7.40 -22.80
N GLU A 196 -26.78 6.74 -23.17
CA GLU A 196 -28.09 6.72 -22.46
C GLU A 196 -28.14 5.62 -21.36
N THR A 197 -27.13 4.75 -21.27
CA THR A 197 -27.11 3.71 -20.23
C THR A 197 -27.05 4.33 -18.85
N ASN A 198 -27.99 3.93 -17.97
CA ASN A 198 -28.02 4.36 -16.59
C ASN A 198 -27.10 3.50 -15.73
N LEU A 199 -26.27 4.14 -14.94
CA LEU A 199 -25.43 3.56 -13.91
C LEU A 199 -26.09 3.79 -12.56
N ASN A 200 -26.13 2.75 -11.72
CA ASN A 200 -26.49 2.89 -10.31
C ASN A 200 -25.28 3.49 -9.57
N ALA A 201 -25.39 4.71 -9.10
CA ALA A 201 -24.34 5.41 -8.40
C ALA A 201 -24.73 5.67 -6.95
N TYR A 202 -23.81 5.42 -6.01
CA TYR A 202 -23.92 5.82 -4.64
C TYR A 202 -23.00 7.03 -4.42
N LEU A 203 -23.59 8.15 -4.03
CA LEU A 203 -22.89 9.41 -3.77
C LEU A 203 -22.74 9.57 -2.27
N VAL A 204 -21.51 9.58 -1.79
CA VAL A 204 -21.18 9.85 -0.39
C VAL A 204 -21.06 11.37 -0.22
N ASN A 205 -21.95 11.96 0.57
CA ASN A 205 -22.07 13.39 0.71
C ASN A 205 -21.07 13.99 1.73
N PRO A 206 -20.86 15.33 1.69
CA PRO A 206 -19.93 16.05 2.58
C PRO A 206 -20.19 15.84 4.07
N SER A 207 -21.46 15.66 4.46
CA SER A 207 -21.90 15.47 5.85
C SER A 207 -21.37 14.17 6.48
N THR A 208 -20.95 13.18 5.67
CA THR A 208 -20.37 11.92 6.16
C THR A 208 -18.94 12.15 6.66
N PRO A 209 -18.62 11.91 7.96
CA PRO A 209 -17.27 12.08 8.48
C PRO A 209 -16.23 11.19 7.78
N LYS A 210 -14.99 11.65 7.67
CA LYS A 210 -13.91 10.95 6.95
C LYS A 210 -13.62 9.54 7.49
N ASN A 211 -13.67 9.33 8.81
CA ASN A 211 -13.51 8.01 9.42
C ASN A 211 -14.65 7.04 9.05
N VAL A 212 -15.87 7.57 8.92
CA VAL A 212 -17.03 6.79 8.46
C VAL A 212 -16.89 6.44 6.98
N LYS A 213 -16.49 7.42 6.15
CA LYS A 213 -16.17 7.18 4.73
C LYS A 213 -15.11 6.10 4.58
N PHE A 214 -14.03 6.16 5.35
CA PHE A 214 -12.97 5.18 5.34
C PHE A 214 -13.52 3.75 5.56
N ASN A 215 -14.33 3.55 6.59
CA ASN A 215 -14.92 2.25 6.90
C ASN A 215 -15.90 1.76 5.81
N ILE A 216 -16.67 2.69 5.21
CA ILE A 216 -17.56 2.37 4.09
C ILE A 216 -16.73 1.93 2.89
N PHE A 217 -15.68 2.67 2.52
CA PHE A 217 -14.83 2.38 1.39
C PHE A 217 -14.09 1.05 1.54
N LYS A 218 -13.57 0.77 2.74
CA LYS A 218 -12.96 -0.51 3.08
C LYS A 218 -13.91 -1.69 2.84
N ARG A 219 -15.20 -1.53 3.16
CA ARG A 219 -16.23 -2.58 2.99
C ARG A 219 -16.74 -2.74 1.57
N ILE A 220 -16.88 -1.65 0.83
CA ILE A 220 -17.41 -1.68 -0.56
C ILE A 220 -16.39 -2.29 -1.51
N ASN A 221 -15.12 -2.07 -1.24
CA ASN A 221 -14.01 -2.44 -2.11
C ASN A 221 -13.72 -3.95 -2.15
N THR A 222 -14.77 -4.78 -2.22
CA THR A 222 -14.68 -6.25 -2.19
C THR A 222 -14.79 -6.92 -3.56
N GLY A 223 -15.09 -6.15 -4.61
CA GLY A 223 -15.50 -6.68 -5.93
C GLY A 223 -14.50 -6.50 -7.08
N GLY A 224 -13.23 -6.22 -6.79
CA GLY A 224 -12.21 -5.98 -7.83
C GLY A 224 -10.81 -5.99 -7.26
N LEU A 225 -9.94 -5.10 -7.71
CA LEU A 225 -8.66 -4.86 -7.07
C LEU A 225 -8.93 -4.16 -5.73
N VAL A 226 -8.89 -4.92 -4.65
CA VAL A 226 -9.11 -4.42 -3.29
C VAL A 226 -8.10 -3.33 -2.98
N LEU A 227 -8.56 -2.12 -2.60
CA LEU A 227 -7.67 -1.04 -2.15
C LEU A 227 -7.08 -1.37 -0.79
N GLU A 228 -5.79 -1.10 -0.61
CA GLU A 228 -5.19 -1.16 0.71
C GLU A 228 -5.66 0.01 1.58
N PRO A 229 -5.70 -0.16 2.91
CA PRO A 229 -6.13 0.91 3.82
C PRO A 229 -5.39 2.23 3.60
N GLN A 230 -4.11 2.20 3.25
CA GLN A 230 -3.34 3.43 2.99
C GLN A 230 -3.73 4.10 1.67
N GLU A 231 -4.13 3.33 0.66
CA GLU A 231 -4.66 3.88 -0.59
C GLU A 231 -5.98 4.62 -0.33
N ILE A 232 -6.85 4.05 0.52
CA ILE A 232 -8.11 4.70 0.93
C ILE A 232 -7.82 6.00 1.71
N ARG A 233 -6.83 5.99 2.64
CA ARG A 233 -6.44 7.21 3.38
C ARG A 233 -5.90 8.27 2.44
N ASN A 234 -5.04 7.90 1.50
CA ASN A 234 -4.50 8.84 0.53
C ASN A 234 -5.60 9.52 -0.29
N ALA A 235 -6.64 8.77 -0.61
CA ALA A 235 -7.81 9.30 -1.32
C ALA A 235 -8.64 10.29 -0.46
N LEU A 236 -8.90 9.95 0.81
CA LEU A 236 -9.75 10.74 1.70
C LEU A 236 -9.08 11.98 2.31
N TYR A 237 -7.75 11.99 2.40
CA TYR A 237 -6.95 13.04 3.05
C TYR A 237 -5.97 13.66 2.06
N GLN A 238 -6.46 14.03 0.87
CA GLN A 238 -5.62 14.69 -0.13
C GLN A 238 -5.14 16.07 0.36
N GLY A 239 -3.92 16.43 -0.03
CA GLY A 239 -3.29 17.69 0.30
C GLY A 239 -2.06 17.54 1.18
N LYS A 240 -1.88 18.42 2.14
CA LYS A 240 -0.66 18.59 2.94
C LYS A 240 -0.19 17.28 3.60
N ALA A 241 -1.10 16.52 4.21
CA ALA A 241 -0.75 15.26 4.89
C ALA A 241 -0.18 14.21 3.91
N THR A 242 -0.82 14.02 2.77
CA THR A 242 -0.36 13.05 1.76
C THR A 242 0.94 13.47 1.09
N GLU A 243 1.13 14.75 0.80
CA GLU A 243 2.37 15.30 0.26
C GLU A 243 3.53 15.13 1.23
N PHE A 244 3.27 15.37 2.52
CA PHE A 244 4.26 15.18 3.57
C PHE A 244 4.69 13.72 3.71
N LEU A 245 3.77 12.76 3.67
CA LEU A 245 4.10 11.33 3.69
C LEU A 245 4.93 10.90 2.47
N VAL A 246 4.65 11.48 1.28
CA VAL A 246 5.49 11.26 0.09
C VAL A 246 6.90 11.78 0.30
N LYS A 247 7.06 12.95 0.96
CA LYS A 247 8.37 13.51 1.30
C LYS A 247 9.12 12.59 2.27
N MET A 248 8.49 12.18 3.36
CA MET A 248 9.08 11.23 4.33
C MET A 248 9.52 9.92 3.68
N ALA A 249 8.67 9.34 2.83
CA ALA A 249 8.95 8.05 2.18
C ALA A 249 10.14 8.09 1.20
N LYS A 250 10.50 9.26 0.71
CA LYS A 250 11.67 9.47 -0.17
C LYS A 250 12.98 9.74 0.58
N GLU A 251 12.93 9.91 1.90
CA GLU A 251 14.12 10.18 2.69
C GLU A 251 15.09 8.98 2.65
N GLU A 252 16.34 9.26 2.32
CA GLU A 252 17.38 8.25 2.21
C GLU A 252 17.59 7.52 3.55
N ALA A 253 17.44 8.22 4.67
CA ALA A 253 17.54 7.64 6.01
C ALA A 253 16.49 6.52 6.21
N PHE A 254 15.25 6.71 5.79
CA PHE A 254 14.20 5.70 5.87
C PHE A 254 14.49 4.50 4.97
N ILE A 255 14.86 4.77 3.72
CA ILE A 255 15.19 3.72 2.74
C ILE A 255 16.34 2.85 3.23
N LYS A 256 17.41 3.46 3.77
CA LYS A 256 18.57 2.74 4.34
C LYS A 256 18.21 1.99 5.61
N ALA A 257 17.47 2.60 6.54
CA ALA A 257 17.08 1.95 7.79
C ALA A 257 16.21 0.71 7.57
N THR A 258 15.41 0.70 6.52
CA THR A 258 14.58 -0.45 6.13
C THR A 258 15.30 -1.42 5.19
N ASP A 259 16.57 -1.17 4.89
CA ASP A 259 17.42 -1.97 4.01
C ASP A 259 16.75 -2.21 2.63
N TYR A 260 16.17 -1.14 2.06
CA TYR A 260 15.50 -1.12 0.75
C TYR A 260 14.31 -2.09 0.61
N SER A 261 13.76 -2.60 1.73
CA SER A 261 12.72 -3.63 1.72
C SER A 261 11.30 -3.08 1.53
N ILE A 262 11.09 -1.80 1.81
CA ILE A 262 9.76 -1.20 1.71
C ILE A 262 9.59 -0.57 0.34
N LYS A 263 8.77 -1.22 -0.48
CA LYS A 263 8.47 -0.75 -1.84
C LYS A 263 7.32 0.27 -1.81
N PRO A 264 7.29 1.23 -2.77
CA PRO A 264 6.19 2.19 -2.88
C PRO A 264 4.89 1.56 -3.41
N ASP A 265 4.91 0.26 -3.70
CA ASP A 265 3.76 -0.46 -4.19
C ASP A 265 2.63 -0.39 -3.17
N ARG A 266 1.43 -0.04 -3.66
CA ARG A 266 0.23 0.09 -2.85
C ARG A 266 0.38 1.05 -1.65
N MET A 267 1.29 2.02 -1.76
CA MET A 267 1.58 3.05 -0.75
C MET A 267 2.10 2.48 0.59
N LEU A 268 2.74 1.31 0.56
CA LEU A 268 3.27 0.68 1.76
C LEU A 268 4.33 1.57 2.45
N ASP A 269 5.17 2.23 1.67
CA ASP A 269 6.16 3.21 2.14
C ASP A 269 5.51 4.36 2.93
N ARG A 270 4.41 4.89 2.44
CA ARG A 270 3.63 5.96 3.11
C ARG A 270 2.92 5.45 4.35
N GLU A 271 2.46 4.20 4.37
CA GLU A 271 1.89 3.58 5.56
C GLU A 271 2.91 3.51 6.69
N PHE A 272 4.15 3.10 6.41
CA PHE A 272 5.22 3.09 7.40
C PHE A 272 5.51 4.49 7.95
N CYS A 273 5.59 5.51 7.08
CA CYS A 273 5.76 6.89 7.51
C CYS A 273 4.60 7.37 8.39
N LEU A 274 3.35 7.01 8.04
CA LEU A 274 2.18 7.37 8.83
C LEU A 274 2.20 6.65 10.20
N ARG A 275 2.62 5.39 10.25
CA ARG A 275 2.81 4.65 11.51
C ARG A 275 3.84 5.32 12.41
N TYR A 276 4.96 5.80 11.84
CA TYR A 276 5.91 6.61 12.60
C TYR A 276 5.21 7.82 13.24
N VAL A 277 4.48 8.61 12.47
CA VAL A 277 3.75 9.78 12.98
C VAL A 277 2.77 9.37 14.06
N ALA A 278 1.97 8.34 13.83
CA ALA A 278 0.97 7.86 14.79
C ALA A 278 1.57 7.52 16.15
N PHE A 279 2.59 6.70 16.16
CA PHE A 279 3.14 6.18 17.40
C PHE A 279 4.20 7.09 18.06
N THR A 280 4.69 8.11 17.36
CA THR A 280 5.71 9.01 17.89
C THR A 280 5.25 10.44 18.09
N CYS A 281 4.17 10.88 17.45
CA CYS A 281 3.70 12.27 17.54
C CYS A 281 2.34 12.41 18.23
N LEU A 282 1.51 11.36 18.22
CA LEU A 282 0.21 11.38 18.90
C LEU A 282 0.32 10.88 20.34
N ASN A 283 -0.69 11.23 21.16
CA ASN A 283 -0.80 10.73 22.52
C ASN A 283 -1.24 9.26 22.53
N LEU A 284 -0.35 8.35 22.91
CA LEU A 284 -0.63 6.91 22.96
C LEU A 284 -1.75 6.51 23.93
N ASN A 285 -2.12 7.38 24.88
CA ASN A 285 -3.26 7.12 25.77
C ASN A 285 -4.60 7.15 25.01
N GLU A 286 -4.65 7.87 23.89
CA GLU A 286 -5.81 7.95 23.01
C GLU A 286 -5.96 6.73 22.09
N TYR A 287 -4.91 5.89 21.98
CA TYR A 287 -4.99 4.66 21.22
C TYR A 287 -5.99 3.69 21.85
N ASN A 288 -7.11 3.48 21.18
CA ASN A 288 -8.21 2.60 21.67
C ASN A 288 -8.02 1.12 21.31
N GLY A 289 -6.99 0.77 20.54
CA GLY A 289 -6.72 -0.57 20.03
C GLY A 289 -7.27 -0.82 18.61
N VAL A 290 -7.83 0.22 17.97
CA VAL A 290 -8.24 0.22 16.57
C VAL A 290 -7.21 1.00 15.76
N LEU A 291 -6.36 0.28 15.05
CA LEU A 291 -5.22 0.88 14.36
C LEU A 291 -5.66 1.86 13.27
N ASP A 292 -6.67 1.51 12.47
CA ASP A 292 -7.14 2.36 11.39
C ASP A 292 -7.64 3.72 11.89
N ASP A 293 -8.33 3.76 13.03
CA ASP A 293 -8.77 5.02 13.63
C ASP A 293 -7.59 5.90 14.04
N PHE A 294 -6.54 5.27 14.60
CA PHE A 294 -5.35 5.98 15.05
C PHE A 294 -4.53 6.52 13.87
N LEU A 295 -4.44 5.76 12.79
CA LEU A 295 -3.80 6.21 11.55
C LEU A 295 -4.62 7.31 10.85
N ASN A 296 -5.96 7.23 10.88
CA ASN A 296 -6.82 8.29 10.37
C ASN A 296 -6.66 9.60 11.19
N ALA A 297 -6.61 9.49 12.51
CA ALA A 297 -6.32 10.63 13.38
C ALA A 297 -4.94 11.24 13.09
N SER A 298 -3.96 10.42 12.69
CA SER A 298 -2.63 10.89 12.30
C SER A 298 -2.63 11.68 11.00
N MET A 299 -3.49 11.33 10.04
CA MET A 299 -3.71 12.15 8.83
C MET A 299 -4.28 13.52 9.20
N GLU A 300 -5.30 13.55 10.06
CA GLU A 300 -5.90 14.81 10.55
C GLU A 300 -4.91 15.66 11.36
N TYR A 301 -4.04 15.00 12.12
CA TYR A 301 -2.97 15.66 12.87
C TYR A 301 -2.00 16.36 11.92
N LEU A 302 -1.52 15.69 10.88
CA LEU A 302 -0.61 16.26 9.88
C LEU A 302 -1.24 17.43 9.11
N GLU A 303 -2.51 17.31 8.75
CA GLU A 303 -3.23 18.35 7.99
C GLU A 303 -3.29 19.68 8.73
N LYS A 304 -3.32 19.64 10.07
CA LYS A 304 -3.40 20.82 10.94
C LYS A 304 -2.03 21.44 11.28
N ARG A 305 -0.91 20.82 10.88
CA ARG A 305 0.44 21.32 11.21
C ARG A 305 0.88 22.44 10.28
N SER A 306 1.68 23.36 10.83
CA SER A 306 2.41 24.33 10.01
C SER A 306 3.55 23.65 9.25
N ASP A 307 4.13 24.34 8.27
CA ASP A 307 5.25 23.78 7.52
C ASP A 307 6.52 23.66 8.37
N GLU A 308 6.68 24.54 9.37
CA GLU A 308 7.74 24.49 10.36
C GLU A 308 7.61 23.22 11.23
N GLU A 309 6.40 22.98 11.79
CA GLU A 309 6.12 21.77 12.58
C GLU A 309 6.33 20.49 11.76
N LEU A 310 5.93 20.47 10.49
CA LEU A 310 6.17 19.34 9.60
C LEU A 310 7.67 19.12 9.36
N ASN A 311 8.46 20.19 9.21
CA ASN A 311 9.90 20.07 9.06
C ASN A 311 10.58 19.55 10.35
N GLU A 312 10.11 19.94 11.53
CA GLU A 312 10.57 19.39 12.81
C GLU A 312 10.29 17.87 12.89
N ILE A 313 9.06 17.44 12.51
CA ILE A 313 8.72 16.01 12.46
C ILE A 313 9.63 15.27 11.49
N LEU A 314 9.89 15.84 10.30
CA LEU A 314 10.75 15.24 9.29
C LEU A 314 12.20 15.09 9.78
N ASN A 315 12.76 16.14 10.37
CA ASN A 315 14.11 16.10 10.89
C ASN A 315 14.25 15.03 11.98
N ARG A 316 13.29 14.97 12.90
CA ARG A 316 13.30 13.95 13.95
C ARG A 316 13.10 12.52 13.40
N PHE A 317 12.30 12.36 12.34
CA PHE A 317 12.17 11.10 11.61
C PHE A 317 13.51 10.66 11.02
N ILE A 318 14.22 11.56 10.33
CA ILE A 318 15.54 11.29 9.73
C ILE A 318 16.54 10.87 10.81
N GLU A 319 16.60 11.58 11.93
CA GLU A 319 17.46 11.23 13.07
C GLU A 319 17.17 9.82 13.58
N VAL A 320 15.90 9.50 13.89
CA VAL A 320 15.49 8.19 14.38
C VAL A 320 15.82 7.08 13.39
N MET A 321 15.60 7.29 12.09
CA MET A 321 15.95 6.31 11.07
C MET A 321 17.45 6.08 10.96
N ASN A 322 18.26 7.14 11.06
CA ASN A 322 19.72 7.02 11.09
C ASN A 322 20.21 6.27 12.33
N ASP A 323 19.65 6.55 13.51
CA ASP A 323 19.97 5.88 14.76
C ASP A 323 19.61 4.39 14.71
N CYS A 324 18.42 4.05 14.21
CA CYS A 324 18.03 2.66 14.00
C CYS A 324 18.98 1.94 13.02
N SER A 325 19.34 2.59 11.91
CA SER A 325 20.30 2.06 10.95
C SER A 325 21.69 1.88 11.56
N LYS A 326 22.15 2.83 12.39
CA LYS A 326 23.43 2.80 13.10
C LYS A 326 23.50 1.62 14.08
N ILE A 327 22.47 1.43 14.89
CA ILE A 327 22.43 0.40 15.95
C ILE A 327 22.25 -1.00 15.35
N PHE A 328 21.27 -1.17 14.45
CA PHE A 328 20.83 -2.50 14.00
C PHE A 328 21.32 -2.88 12.60
N GLY A 329 21.76 -1.91 11.77
CA GLY A 329 22.12 -2.14 10.37
C GLY A 329 20.97 -2.77 9.60
N LYS A 330 21.27 -3.79 8.79
CA LYS A 330 20.27 -4.52 7.99
C LYS A 330 19.20 -5.26 8.80
N PHE A 331 19.33 -5.36 10.10
CA PHE A 331 18.38 -6.01 11.00
C PHE A 331 17.38 -5.05 11.66
N ALA A 332 17.45 -3.76 11.34
CA ALA A 332 16.51 -2.80 11.91
C ALA A 332 15.04 -3.20 11.60
N PHE A 333 14.19 -3.08 12.62
CA PHE A 333 12.76 -3.37 12.54
C PHE A 333 12.38 -4.82 12.22
N ARG A 334 13.31 -5.76 12.40
CA ARG A 334 13.12 -7.18 12.08
C ARG A 334 13.17 -8.03 13.32
N ARG A 335 12.49 -9.17 13.29
CA ARG A 335 12.71 -10.19 14.31
C ARG A 335 14.14 -10.72 14.20
N LEU A 336 14.76 -10.88 15.34
CA LEU A 336 16.04 -11.57 15.42
C LEU A 336 15.83 -13.02 15.84
N ASN A 337 16.60 -13.92 15.24
CA ASN A 337 16.66 -15.31 15.60
C ASN A 337 18.11 -15.73 15.83
N THR A 338 18.30 -16.88 16.44
CA THR A 338 19.63 -17.44 16.74
C THR A 338 20.46 -17.76 15.49
N GLU A 339 19.81 -17.97 14.35
CA GLU A 339 20.45 -18.27 13.06
C GLU A 339 20.96 -17.03 12.33
N ALA A 340 20.72 -15.84 12.87
CA ALA A 340 21.09 -14.55 12.27
C ALA A 340 20.60 -14.37 10.81
N ARG A 341 19.53 -15.05 10.42
CA ARG A 341 18.88 -14.84 9.12
C ARG A 341 18.15 -13.51 9.10
N ARG A 342 18.22 -12.82 7.97
CA ARG A 342 17.49 -11.58 7.74
C ARG A 342 16.03 -11.90 7.45
N GLY A 343 15.17 -11.68 8.42
CA GLY A 343 13.71 -11.77 8.23
C GLY A 343 13.09 -10.53 7.57
N PRO A 344 11.78 -10.52 7.34
CA PRO A 344 11.05 -9.37 6.83
C PRO A 344 11.01 -8.21 7.83
N VAL A 345 10.79 -6.98 7.35
CA VAL A 345 10.50 -5.83 8.21
C VAL A 345 9.13 -6.03 8.85
N ASN A 346 9.07 -5.94 10.18
CA ASN A 346 7.82 -6.09 10.93
C ASN A 346 7.26 -4.72 11.31
N LYS A 347 5.99 -4.45 10.95
CA LYS A 347 5.31 -3.18 11.18
C LYS A 347 5.25 -2.80 12.66
N SER A 348 4.98 -3.77 13.55
CA SER A 348 4.91 -3.55 14.99
C SER A 348 6.27 -3.22 15.62
N LEU A 349 7.33 -3.84 15.12
CA LEU A 349 8.70 -3.54 15.56
C LEU A 349 9.16 -2.18 15.05
N PHE A 350 8.76 -1.80 13.82
CA PHE A 350 9.01 -0.46 13.30
C PHE A 350 8.41 0.62 14.21
N GLU A 351 7.12 0.47 14.57
CA GLU A 351 6.42 1.38 15.48
C GLU A 351 7.13 1.49 16.83
N THR A 352 7.45 0.34 17.42
CA THR A 352 7.97 0.29 18.79
C THR A 352 9.40 0.75 18.88
N TRP A 353 10.29 0.33 17.97
CA TRP A 353 11.67 0.79 17.95
C TRP A 353 11.76 2.29 17.62
N SER A 354 10.97 2.78 16.66
CA SER A 354 10.93 4.21 16.35
C SER A 354 10.52 5.04 17.57
N LEU A 355 9.51 4.58 18.31
CA LEU A 355 9.07 5.25 19.54
C LEU A 355 10.16 5.25 20.62
N VAL A 356 10.81 4.11 20.87
CA VAL A 356 11.81 3.99 21.93
C VAL A 356 13.06 4.78 21.57
N ILE A 357 13.60 4.64 20.36
CA ILE A 357 14.80 5.39 19.92
C ILE A 357 14.53 6.90 19.93
N LYS A 358 13.32 7.35 19.50
CA LYS A 358 12.94 8.77 19.58
C LYS A 358 13.04 9.33 21.01
N SER A 359 12.83 8.51 22.04
CA SER A 359 12.82 8.94 23.43
C SER A 359 14.22 8.99 24.07
N LEU A 360 15.26 8.56 23.37
CA LEU A 360 16.64 8.55 23.86
C LEU A 360 17.39 9.84 23.53
N GLU A 361 18.36 10.17 24.38
CA GLU A 361 19.34 11.21 24.11
C GLU A 361 20.47 10.67 23.23
N SER A 362 21.21 11.56 22.55
CA SER A 362 22.29 11.16 21.63
C SER A 362 23.39 10.32 22.28
N ASN A 363 23.75 10.60 23.54
CA ASN A 363 24.72 9.81 24.31
C ASN A 363 24.21 8.39 24.57
N GLU A 364 22.93 8.21 24.86
CA GLU A 364 22.30 6.90 25.06
C GLU A 364 22.33 6.07 23.77
N VAL A 365 22.05 6.70 22.62
CA VAL A 365 22.18 6.06 21.31
C VAL A 365 23.62 5.61 21.05
N ASP A 366 24.61 6.43 21.38
CA ASP A 366 26.04 6.07 21.23
C ASP A 366 26.42 4.89 22.12
N ILE A 367 25.91 4.83 23.34
CA ILE A 367 26.08 3.69 24.24
C ILE A 367 25.46 2.42 23.65
N LEU A 368 24.20 2.49 23.19
CA LEU A 368 23.54 1.34 22.55
C LEU A 368 24.31 0.87 21.31
N PHE A 369 24.85 1.78 20.53
CA PHE A 369 25.68 1.41 19.37
C PHE A 369 26.99 0.72 19.80
N SER A 370 27.71 1.22 20.80
CA SER A 370 28.93 0.58 21.29
C SER A 370 28.66 -0.81 21.84
N ARG A 371 27.48 -1.01 22.45
CA ARG A 371 27.04 -2.28 23.08
C ARG A 371 26.01 -3.04 22.20
N ARG A 372 25.98 -2.76 20.89
CA ARG A 372 24.98 -3.36 20.01
C ARG A 372 24.93 -4.89 20.05
N LYS A 373 26.03 -5.58 20.28
CA LYS A 373 26.06 -7.05 20.41
C LYS A 373 25.23 -7.51 21.60
N GLU A 374 25.36 -6.84 22.73
CA GLU A 374 24.59 -7.13 23.94
C GLU A 374 23.11 -6.85 23.71
N LEU A 375 22.81 -5.66 23.18
CA LEU A 375 21.40 -5.28 22.83
C LEU A 375 20.77 -6.29 21.91
N MET A 376 21.44 -6.68 20.82
CA MET A 376 20.91 -7.67 19.87
C MET A 376 20.72 -9.05 20.52
N GLY A 377 21.64 -9.48 21.40
CA GLY A 377 21.48 -10.72 22.15
C GLY A 377 20.27 -10.72 23.09
N LYS A 378 20.04 -9.61 23.80
CA LYS A 378 18.85 -9.42 24.65
C LYS A 378 17.57 -9.35 23.79
N PHE A 379 17.63 -8.66 22.64
CA PHE A 379 16.48 -8.56 21.73
C PHE A 379 16.13 -9.89 21.07
N THR A 380 17.12 -10.71 20.71
CA THR A 380 16.89 -12.09 20.23
C THR A 380 16.12 -12.90 21.27
N LYS A 381 16.57 -12.89 22.55
CA LYS A 381 15.85 -13.57 23.63
C LYS A 381 14.42 -13.04 23.82
N LEU A 382 14.22 -11.72 23.67
CA LEU A 382 12.89 -11.12 23.75
C LEU A 382 12.02 -11.57 22.57
N CYS A 383 12.58 -11.71 21.36
CA CYS A 383 11.86 -12.23 20.20
C CYS A 383 11.45 -13.71 20.36
N ASP A 384 12.15 -14.48 21.20
CA ASP A 384 11.80 -15.88 21.53
C ASP A 384 10.74 -15.98 22.64
N ASP A 385 10.47 -14.89 23.39
CA ASP A 385 9.43 -14.88 24.43
C ASP A 385 8.02 -14.98 23.80
N TYR A 386 7.24 -15.94 24.26
CA TYR A 386 5.89 -16.23 23.74
C TYR A 386 4.93 -15.03 23.80
N ASN A 387 4.98 -14.28 24.92
CA ASN A 387 4.08 -13.12 25.10
C ASN A 387 4.48 -11.99 24.16
N PHE A 388 5.79 -11.79 23.95
CA PHE A 388 6.28 -10.78 23.01
C PHE A 388 5.96 -11.16 21.55
N GLN A 389 6.10 -12.44 21.19
CA GLN A 389 5.72 -12.95 19.87
C GLN A 389 4.24 -12.68 19.56
N ASN A 390 3.36 -12.96 20.52
CA ASN A 390 1.94 -12.65 20.35
C ASN A 390 1.69 -11.14 20.28
N ALA A 391 2.41 -10.36 21.09
CA ALA A 391 2.26 -8.92 21.11
C ALA A 391 2.69 -8.25 19.80
N ILE A 392 3.68 -8.76 19.08
CA ILE A 392 4.08 -8.22 17.77
C ILE A 392 3.14 -8.63 16.62
N ARG A 393 2.21 -9.55 16.89
CA ARG A 393 1.19 -10.00 15.93
C ARG A 393 -0.20 -9.41 16.20
N ALA A 394 -0.34 -8.56 17.21
CA ALA A 394 -1.62 -7.98 17.58
C ALA A 394 -1.55 -6.46 17.71
N ALA A 395 -2.64 -5.79 17.29
CA ALA A 395 -2.72 -4.32 17.29
C ALA A 395 -3.39 -3.75 18.56
N ASP A 396 -3.89 -4.58 19.47
CA ASP A 396 -4.60 -4.11 20.65
C ASP A 396 -3.71 -3.34 21.64
N LYS A 397 -4.36 -2.59 22.54
CA LYS A 397 -3.68 -1.71 23.53
C LYS A 397 -2.76 -2.47 24.48
N THR A 398 -3.11 -3.71 24.84
CA THR A 398 -2.32 -4.55 25.74
C THR A 398 -1.05 -5.02 25.05
N SER A 399 -1.17 -5.48 23.82
CA SER A 399 -0.04 -5.89 22.97
C SER A 399 0.92 -4.74 22.70
N LEU A 400 0.42 -3.52 22.42
CA LEU A 400 1.26 -2.33 22.28
C LEU A 400 2.07 -2.05 23.56
N LYS A 401 1.42 -2.11 24.74
CA LYS A 401 2.12 -1.92 26.03
C LYS A 401 3.18 -2.99 26.27
N THR A 402 2.88 -4.25 25.96
CA THR A 402 3.83 -5.37 26.10
C THR A 402 5.06 -5.15 25.23
N ARG A 403 4.88 -4.75 23.96
CA ARG A 403 5.99 -4.43 23.04
C ARG A 403 6.87 -3.29 23.58
N ILE A 404 6.24 -2.17 23.95
CA ILE A 404 6.95 -0.98 24.44
C ILE A 404 7.73 -1.33 25.71
N ASN A 405 7.08 -1.98 26.68
CA ASN A 405 7.72 -2.32 27.95
C ASN A 405 8.87 -3.33 27.77
N GLY A 406 8.70 -4.34 26.90
CA GLY A 406 9.73 -5.33 26.61
C GLY A 406 10.98 -4.67 26.01
N ILE A 407 10.81 -3.80 25.00
CA ILE A 407 11.93 -3.11 24.36
C ILE A 407 12.56 -2.09 25.32
N ARG A 408 11.78 -1.28 26.04
CA ARG A 408 12.33 -0.34 27.04
C ARG A 408 13.12 -1.05 28.13
N LYS A 409 12.68 -2.22 28.57
CA LYS A 409 13.39 -3.02 29.58
C LYS A 409 14.78 -3.40 29.09
N ILE A 410 14.91 -4.00 27.90
CA ILE A 410 16.22 -4.41 27.38
C ILE A 410 17.14 -3.22 27.09
N VAL A 411 16.58 -2.10 26.61
CA VAL A 411 17.34 -0.86 26.39
C VAL A 411 17.87 -0.34 27.72
N LYS A 412 17.03 -0.23 28.75
CA LYS A 412 17.45 0.20 30.07
C LYS A 412 18.53 -0.70 30.65
N GLU A 413 18.38 -2.03 30.59
CA GLU A 413 19.38 -2.98 31.07
C GLU A 413 20.74 -2.81 30.38
N VAL A 414 20.78 -2.43 29.09
CA VAL A 414 22.04 -2.16 28.37
C VAL A 414 22.63 -0.81 28.77
N LEU A 415 21.80 0.19 29.04
CA LEU A 415 22.26 1.50 29.47
C LEU A 415 22.78 1.47 30.90
N ASP A 416 22.08 0.77 31.83
CA ASP A 416 22.42 0.70 33.24
C ASP A 416 23.66 -0.19 33.50
N SER A 417 24.05 -1.08 32.58
CA SER A 417 25.22 -1.96 32.73
C SER A 417 26.58 -1.27 32.53
N ILE A 418 26.60 0.06 32.54
CA ILE A 418 27.85 0.88 32.39
C ILE A 418 28.66 0.93 33.67
N ASP A 419 28.07 0.66 34.81
CA ASP A 419 28.66 0.91 36.13
C ASP A 419 29.38 -0.32 36.74
N ASP A 420 29.65 -1.37 35.98
CA ASP A 420 30.51 -2.51 36.32
C ASP A 420 31.70 -2.61 35.32
#